data_a0b37a9fb229449d471cb74dea41bcb8
#
_entry.id   a0b37a9fb229449d471cb74dea41bcb8
#
_cell.length_a   1.000
_cell.length_b   1.000
_cell.length_c   1.000
_cell.angle_alpha   90.00
_cell.angle_beta   90.00
_cell.angle_gamma   90.00
#
_symmetry.space_group_name_H-M   'P 1'
#
loop_
_entity.id
_entity.type
_entity.pdbx_description
1 polymer ?
#
loop_
_entity_poly.entity_id
_entity_poly.type
_entity_poly.pdbx_seq_one_letter_code
_entity_poly.pdbx_strand_id
1 'polypeptide(L)'
;MDHNKLWKILKEIGIPDHLTCLLRNLYAGQKATVRTGHGTTDWFQIGKGVHLGCILSPCLFNLYAEYVMQNARLDEAQAGIKIAGRNINNLRYADDTTLMAESEELKSLLMKVKQESKTAGLKINI
;
A
#
# COMPACT_ATOMS: atom_id res chain seq x y z
N MET A 1 -1.00 -6.04 -3.92
CA MET A 1 -2.17 -5.15 -3.74
C MET A 1 -3.35 -5.75 -4.49
N ASP A 2 -4.47 -5.91 -3.81
CA ASP A 2 -5.71 -6.44 -4.38
C ASP A 2 -6.55 -5.29 -4.97
N HIS A 3 -6.98 -5.39 -6.22
CA HIS A 3 -7.73 -4.32 -6.89
C HIS A 3 -9.09 -4.04 -6.23
N ASN A 4 -9.81 -5.08 -5.81
CA ASN A 4 -11.11 -4.89 -5.17
C ASN A 4 -10.98 -4.14 -3.84
N LYS A 5 -9.95 -4.44 -3.07
CA LYS A 5 -9.65 -3.72 -1.83
C LYS A 5 -9.19 -2.29 -2.11
N LEU A 6 -8.42 -2.08 -3.18
CA LEU A 6 -8.02 -0.74 -3.62
C LEU A 6 -9.24 0.14 -3.90
N TRP A 7 -10.22 -0.36 -4.65
CA TRP A 7 -11.43 0.42 -4.98
C TRP A 7 -12.23 0.79 -3.74
N LYS A 8 -12.35 -0.14 -2.80
CA LYS A 8 -13.00 0.10 -1.51
C LYS A 8 -12.27 1.17 -0.70
N ILE A 9 -10.95 1.09 -0.63
CA ILE A 9 -10.11 2.05 0.10
C ILE A 9 -10.22 3.44 -0.51
N LEU A 10 -10.18 3.59 -1.83
CA LEU A 10 -10.33 4.87 -2.50
C LEU A 10 -11.69 5.51 -2.19
N LYS A 11 -12.75 4.71 -2.13
CA LYS A 11 -14.09 5.19 -1.74
C LYS A 11 -14.12 5.67 -0.29
N GLU A 12 -13.52 4.93 0.62
CA GLU A 12 -13.45 5.28 2.05
C GLU A 12 -12.62 6.56 2.31
N ILE A 13 -11.57 6.79 1.52
CA ILE A 13 -10.77 8.03 1.58
C ILE A 13 -11.56 9.25 1.08
N GLY A 14 -12.60 9.05 0.29
CA GLY A 14 -13.43 10.12 -0.26
C GLY A 14 -13.14 10.46 -1.72
N ILE A 15 -12.48 9.58 -2.46
CA ILE A 15 -12.30 9.74 -3.91
C ILE A 15 -13.67 9.61 -4.59
N PRO A 16 -14.05 10.57 -5.48
CA PRO A 16 -15.33 10.55 -6.17
C PRO A 16 -15.56 9.27 -6.97
N ASP A 17 -16.80 8.77 -6.98
CA ASP A 17 -17.15 7.51 -7.63
C ASP A 17 -16.80 7.48 -9.12
N HIS A 18 -16.94 8.59 -9.83
CA HIS A 18 -16.59 8.67 -11.26
C HIS A 18 -15.10 8.46 -11.52
N LEU A 19 -14.23 8.97 -10.63
CA LEU A 19 -12.77 8.75 -10.73
C LEU A 19 -12.40 7.31 -10.39
N THR A 20 -13.03 6.75 -9.38
CA THR A 20 -12.84 5.33 -9.02
C THR A 20 -13.29 4.42 -10.16
N CYS A 21 -14.40 4.75 -10.81
CA CYS A 21 -14.89 4.03 -11.98
C CYS A 21 -13.91 4.09 -13.16
N LEU A 22 -13.34 5.26 -13.45
CA LEU A 22 -12.30 5.42 -14.48
C LEU A 22 -11.07 4.57 -14.18
N LEU A 23 -10.57 4.60 -12.95
CA LEU A 23 -9.43 3.79 -12.54
C LEU A 23 -9.74 2.29 -12.65
N ARG A 24 -10.93 1.88 -12.23
CA ARG A 24 -11.39 0.50 -12.35
C ARG A 24 -11.40 0.05 -13.82
N ASN A 25 -11.87 0.89 -14.71
CA ASN A 25 -11.88 0.59 -16.15
C ASN A 25 -10.48 0.50 -16.74
N LEU A 26 -9.54 1.35 -16.28
CA LEU A 26 -8.13 1.27 -16.70
C LEU A 26 -7.47 -0.04 -16.28
N TYR A 27 -7.81 -0.57 -15.12
CA TYR A 27 -7.25 -1.83 -14.60
C TYR A 27 -8.06 -3.07 -15.02
N ALA A 28 -9.29 -2.91 -15.50
CA ALA A 28 -10.12 -4.01 -15.96
C ALA A 28 -9.57 -4.60 -17.25
N GLY A 29 -9.46 -5.93 -17.30
CA GLY A 29 -9.03 -6.64 -18.49
C GLY A 29 -7.57 -6.41 -18.89
N GLN A 30 -6.74 -5.84 -18.02
CA GLN A 30 -5.31 -5.71 -18.29
C GLN A 30 -4.68 -7.07 -18.49
N LYS A 31 -3.90 -7.19 -19.55
CA LYS A 31 -3.14 -8.38 -19.90
C LYS A 31 -1.67 -8.03 -20.03
N ALA A 32 -0.83 -8.97 -19.72
CA ALA A 32 0.61 -8.84 -19.88
C ALA A 32 1.18 -10.07 -20.56
N THR A 33 2.32 -9.88 -21.19
CA THR A 33 3.15 -10.94 -21.73
C THR A 33 4.61 -10.67 -21.34
N VAL A 34 5.38 -11.72 -21.15
CA VAL A 34 6.80 -11.60 -20.81
C VAL A 34 7.64 -11.96 -22.02
N ARG A 35 8.56 -11.07 -22.37
CA ARG A 35 9.55 -11.33 -23.42
C ARG A 35 10.82 -11.89 -22.80
N THR A 36 11.23 -13.03 -23.26
CA THR A 36 12.47 -13.69 -22.85
C THR A 36 13.36 -13.92 -24.06
N GLY A 37 14.61 -14.35 -23.82
CA GLY A 37 15.53 -14.74 -24.90
C GLY A 37 15.02 -15.91 -25.78
N HIS A 38 14.02 -16.64 -25.34
CA HIS A 38 13.40 -17.77 -26.05
C HIS A 38 12.05 -17.43 -26.70
N GLY A 39 11.62 -16.17 -26.66
CA GLY A 39 10.35 -15.70 -27.21
C GLY A 39 9.48 -14.98 -26.18
N THR A 40 8.21 -14.80 -26.53
CA THR A 40 7.20 -14.19 -25.65
C THR A 40 6.27 -15.25 -25.09
N THR A 41 5.83 -15.06 -23.85
CA THR A 41 4.78 -15.90 -23.26
C THR A 41 3.42 -15.61 -23.88
N ASP A 42 2.44 -16.48 -23.64
CA ASP A 42 1.05 -16.16 -23.92
C ASP A 42 0.57 -14.98 -23.05
N TRP A 43 -0.43 -14.27 -23.55
CA TRP A 43 -1.04 -13.18 -22.79
C TRP A 43 -1.77 -13.72 -21.57
N PHE A 44 -1.53 -13.12 -20.41
CA PHE A 44 -2.21 -13.45 -19.15
C PHE A 44 -2.85 -12.22 -18.54
N GLN A 45 -3.93 -12.42 -17.80
CA GLN A 45 -4.65 -11.34 -17.11
C GLN A 45 -3.91 -10.90 -15.86
N ILE A 46 -3.87 -9.57 -15.65
CA ILE A 46 -3.34 -8.97 -14.42
C ILE A 46 -4.52 -8.64 -13.51
N GLY A 47 -4.61 -9.32 -12.37
CA GLY A 47 -5.67 -9.11 -11.37
C GLY A 47 -5.20 -8.39 -10.09
N LYS A 48 -3.90 -8.15 -9.96
CA LYS A 48 -3.30 -7.57 -8.74
C LYS A 48 -2.15 -6.63 -9.07
N GLY A 49 -1.84 -5.75 -8.11
CA GLY A 49 -0.71 -4.84 -8.21
C GLY A 49 -1.02 -3.56 -8.98
N VAL A 50 0.00 -2.74 -9.16
CA VAL A 50 -0.04 -1.52 -9.95
C VAL A 50 0.94 -1.65 -11.12
N HIS A 51 0.64 -0.98 -12.22
CA HIS A 51 1.45 -1.04 -13.42
C HIS A 51 2.77 -0.27 -13.23
N LEU A 52 3.90 -0.95 -13.39
CA LEU A 52 5.21 -0.31 -13.36
C LEU A 52 5.36 0.68 -14.52
N GLY A 53 5.90 1.87 -14.21
CA GLY A 53 6.08 2.94 -15.18
C GLY A 53 4.83 3.79 -15.47
N CYS A 54 3.67 3.47 -14.90
CA CYS A 54 2.49 4.32 -14.95
C CYS A 54 2.61 5.47 -13.94
N ILE A 55 2.32 6.69 -14.36
CA ILE A 55 2.37 7.89 -13.51
C ILE A 55 1.44 7.78 -12.30
N LEU A 56 0.29 7.13 -12.46
CA LEU A 56 -0.70 6.96 -11.39
C LEU A 56 -0.32 5.91 -10.35
N SER A 57 0.53 4.95 -10.69
CA SER A 57 0.84 3.82 -9.82
C SER A 57 1.48 4.23 -8.49
N PRO A 58 2.48 5.13 -8.44
CA PRO A 58 3.01 5.63 -7.17
C PRO A 58 1.96 6.32 -6.31
N CYS A 59 1.09 7.13 -6.93
CA CYS A 59 0.01 7.82 -6.22
C CYS A 59 -0.99 6.84 -5.61
N LEU A 60 -1.42 5.83 -6.36
CA LEU A 60 -2.34 4.80 -5.88
C LEU A 60 -1.73 3.99 -4.73
N PHE A 61 -0.48 3.60 -4.87
CA PHE A 61 0.22 2.88 -3.81
C PHE A 61 0.39 3.74 -2.54
N ASN A 62 0.74 5.01 -2.69
CA ASN A 62 0.89 5.92 -1.56
C ASN A 62 -0.44 6.12 -0.81
N LEU A 63 -1.55 6.29 -1.52
CA LEU A 63 -2.87 6.39 -0.91
C LEU A 63 -3.25 5.10 -0.16
N TYR A 64 -2.94 3.97 -0.76
CA TYR A 64 -3.17 2.66 -0.16
C TYR A 64 -2.34 2.45 1.12
N ALA A 65 -1.06 2.77 1.07
CA ALA A 65 -0.15 2.69 2.21
C ALA A 65 -0.54 3.66 3.33
N GLU A 66 -0.95 4.88 2.98
CA GLU A 66 -1.43 5.87 3.94
C GLU A 66 -2.67 5.38 4.68
N TYR A 67 -3.64 4.81 3.96
CA TYR A 67 -4.83 4.20 4.56
C TYR A 67 -4.47 3.10 5.57
N VAL A 68 -3.54 2.21 5.22
CA VAL A 68 -3.07 1.15 6.12
C VAL A 68 -2.45 1.74 7.39
N MET A 69 -1.61 2.76 7.25
CA MET A 69 -0.94 3.40 8.39
C MET A 69 -1.90 4.17 9.28
N GLN A 70 -2.88 4.86 8.71
CA GLN A 70 -3.92 5.54 9.48
C GLN A 70 -4.77 4.54 10.28
N ASN A 71 -5.15 3.41 9.69
CA ASN A 71 -5.91 2.38 10.38
C ASN A 71 -5.10 1.67 11.47
N ALA A 72 -3.79 1.57 11.30
CA ALA A 72 -2.89 1.07 12.34
C ALA A 72 -2.78 2.03 13.54
N ARG A 73 -3.27 3.28 13.39
CA ARG A 73 -3.31 4.32 14.45
C ARG A 73 -1.93 4.58 15.07
N LEU A 74 -0.91 4.64 14.23
CA LEU A 74 0.45 4.88 14.71
C LEU A 74 0.61 6.28 15.30
N ASP A 75 -0.15 7.26 14.80
CA ASP A 75 -0.13 8.64 15.30
C ASP A 75 -0.71 8.77 16.71
N GLU A 76 -1.65 7.90 17.07
CA GLU A 76 -2.23 7.82 18.42
C GLU A 76 -1.33 7.04 19.39
N ALA A 77 -0.36 6.28 18.91
CA ALA A 77 0.58 5.57 19.74
C ALA A 77 1.57 6.55 20.35
N GLN A 78 1.76 6.50 21.68
CA GLN A 78 2.77 7.29 22.36
C GLN A 78 4.19 6.78 22.09
N ALA A 79 4.29 5.62 21.45
CA ALA A 79 5.53 5.01 21.03
C ALA A 79 6.23 5.83 19.93
N GLY A 80 7.54 5.88 19.98
CA GLY A 80 8.35 6.58 18.99
C GLY A 80 9.54 7.30 19.58
N ILE A 81 10.26 8.01 18.72
CA ILE A 81 11.43 8.81 19.08
C ILE A 81 11.08 10.29 18.91
N LYS A 82 11.36 11.10 19.90
CA LYS A 82 11.15 12.55 19.83
C LYS A 82 12.31 13.22 19.10
N ILE A 83 11.99 13.86 17.98
CA ILE A 83 12.93 14.66 17.19
C ILE A 83 12.33 16.06 17.03
N ALA A 84 13.05 17.08 17.46
CA ALA A 84 12.59 18.48 17.40
C ALA A 84 11.17 18.70 17.96
N GLY A 85 10.84 18.03 19.06
CA GLY A 85 9.52 18.12 19.72
C GLY A 85 8.39 17.34 19.04
N ARG A 86 8.67 16.64 17.96
CA ARG A 86 7.71 15.77 17.27
C ARG A 86 8.01 14.32 17.57
N ASN A 87 6.95 13.55 17.80
CA ASN A 87 7.08 12.11 17.95
C ASN A 87 7.10 11.43 16.59
N ILE A 88 8.19 10.72 16.28
CA ILE A 88 8.36 9.99 15.02
C ILE A 88 8.46 8.50 15.34
N ASN A 89 7.54 7.72 14.80
CA ASN A 89 7.48 6.28 15.00
C ASN A 89 7.58 5.48 13.71
N ASN A 90 7.52 6.13 12.56
CA ASN A 90 7.70 5.49 11.27
C ASN A 90 8.35 6.42 10.24
N LEU A 91 9.12 5.83 9.35
CA LEU A 91 9.66 6.46 8.15
C LEU A 91 9.30 5.58 6.96
N ARG A 92 8.87 6.20 5.88
CA ARG A 92 8.41 5.48 4.68
C ARG A 92 9.10 6.00 3.44
N TYR A 93 9.52 5.07 2.60
CA TYR A 93 10.03 5.33 1.27
C TYR A 93 9.50 4.27 0.31
N ALA A 94 8.58 4.66 -0.57
CA ALA A 94 7.84 3.74 -1.44
C ALA A 94 7.20 2.60 -0.61
N ASP A 95 7.58 1.36 -0.84
CA ASP A 95 7.13 0.18 -0.09
C ASP A 95 7.98 -0.15 1.15
N ASP A 96 9.13 0.50 1.29
CA ASP A 96 9.97 0.33 2.47
C ASP A 96 9.45 1.16 3.65
N THR A 97 9.28 0.52 4.78
CA THR A 97 8.83 1.16 6.02
C THR A 97 9.74 0.79 7.17
N THR A 98 10.23 1.80 7.87
CA THR A 98 10.98 1.63 9.12
C THR A 98 10.11 2.06 10.29
N LEU A 99 9.94 1.18 11.26
CA LEU A 99 9.26 1.49 12.52
C LEU A 99 10.31 1.81 13.60
N MET A 100 10.03 2.82 14.40
CA MET A 100 10.91 3.30 15.46
C MET A 100 10.14 3.43 16.76
N ALA A 101 10.64 2.81 17.81
CA ALA A 101 10.12 2.93 19.17
C ALA A 101 11.14 2.36 20.17
N GLU A 102 10.88 2.58 21.45
CA GLU A 102 11.59 1.84 22.49
C GLU A 102 11.24 0.34 22.45
N SER A 103 12.12 -0.50 22.97
CA SER A 103 12.18 -1.95 22.64
C SER A 103 10.87 -2.73 22.77
N GLU A 104 10.07 -2.47 23.77
CA GLU A 104 8.81 -3.22 23.98
C GLU A 104 7.65 -2.69 23.13
N GLU A 105 7.65 -1.41 22.82
CA GLU A 105 6.63 -0.75 22.03
C GLU A 105 6.74 -1.07 20.54
N LEU A 106 7.97 -1.31 20.06
CA LEU A 106 8.24 -1.64 18.65
C LEU A 106 7.47 -2.88 18.19
N LYS A 107 7.41 -3.89 19.04
CA LYS A 107 6.66 -5.12 18.76
C LYS A 107 5.17 -4.86 18.60
N SER A 108 4.60 -4.01 19.45
CA SER A 108 3.19 -3.61 19.36
C SER A 108 2.90 -2.83 18.08
N LEU A 109 3.75 -1.88 17.69
CA LEU A 109 3.62 -1.14 16.43
C LEU A 109 3.67 -2.08 15.23
N LEU A 110 4.64 -2.99 15.21
CA LEU A 110 4.78 -3.96 14.13
C LEU A 110 3.55 -4.84 13.98
N MET A 111 2.99 -5.30 15.08
CA MET A 111 1.77 -6.14 15.06
C MET A 111 0.57 -5.39 14.51
N LYS A 112 0.39 -4.11 14.88
CA LYS A 112 -0.69 -3.26 14.33
C LYS A 112 -0.56 -3.10 12.82
N VAL A 113 0.62 -2.72 12.33
CA VAL A 113 0.87 -2.54 10.91
C VAL A 113 0.69 -3.85 10.14
N LYS A 114 1.18 -4.96 10.68
CA LYS A 114 1.02 -6.29 10.09
C LYS A 114 -0.45 -6.69 9.97
N GLN A 115 -1.25 -6.44 10.99
CA GLN A 115 -2.68 -6.75 10.99
C GLN A 115 -3.43 -5.92 9.93
N GLU A 116 -3.21 -4.62 9.91
CA GLU A 116 -3.87 -3.73 8.95
C GLU A 116 -3.43 -4.00 7.51
N SER A 117 -2.15 -4.27 7.29
CA SER A 117 -1.65 -4.67 5.98
C SER A 117 -2.29 -5.96 5.48
N LYS A 118 -2.42 -6.95 6.34
CA LYS A 118 -3.09 -8.22 6.01
C LYS A 118 -4.56 -8.00 5.65
N THR A 119 -5.28 -7.19 6.41
CA THR A 119 -6.66 -6.82 6.14
C THR A 119 -6.80 -6.11 4.79
N ALA A 120 -5.85 -5.25 4.45
CA ALA A 120 -5.79 -4.56 3.17
C ALA A 120 -5.26 -5.43 2.01
N GLY A 121 -4.84 -6.67 2.27
CA GLY A 121 -4.36 -7.59 1.23
C GLY A 121 -2.88 -7.43 0.87
N LEU A 122 -2.10 -6.77 1.72
CA LEU A 122 -0.65 -6.68 1.61
C LEU A 122 0.03 -7.66 2.57
N LYS A 123 1.10 -8.27 2.11
CA LYS A 123 1.97 -9.11 2.95
C LYS A 123 3.25 -8.33 3.25
N ILE A 124 3.53 -8.14 4.52
CA ILE A 124 4.79 -7.55 4.95
C ILE A 124 5.90 -8.59 4.84
N ASN A 125 6.98 -8.19 4.21
CA ASN A 125 8.25 -8.90 4.22
C ASN A 125 9.17 -8.23 5.24
N ILE A 126 9.62 -8.98 6.20
CA ILE A 126 10.46 -8.50 7.31
C ILE A 126 11.87 -9.02 7.12
#